data_ef01017560b308ff79f642e87795af66
#
_entry.id   ef01017560b308ff79f642e87795af66
#
_cell.length_a   1.000
_cell.length_b   1.000
_cell.length_c   1.000
_cell.angle_alpha   90.00
_cell.angle_beta   90.00
_cell.angle_gamma   90.00
#
_symmetry.space_group_name_H-M   'P 1'
#
loop_
_entity.id
_entity.type
_entity.pdbx_description
1 polymer ?
#
loop_
_entity_poly.entity_id
_entity_poly.type
_entity_poly.pdbx_seq_one_letter_code
_entity_poly.pdbx_strand_id
1 'polypeptide(L)'
;MNTTFENHKNGNGGFICLKNETEEIGRATYTISPENNLLIISYVMVYPKFGGQGFGKKLVEESIQFARENKWQVNPHCSYARSVMTRMQGIEDVFSK
;
A
#
# COMPACT_ATOMS: atom_id res chain seq x y z
N MET A 1 19.08 -6.82 -5.88
CA MET A 1 18.43 -5.59 -6.37
C MET A 1 18.05 -4.73 -5.17
N ASN A 2 18.55 -3.51 -5.15
CA ASN A 2 18.19 -2.58 -4.07
C ASN A 2 16.89 -1.89 -4.42
N THR A 3 15.94 -1.93 -3.48
CA THR A 3 14.64 -1.29 -3.67
C THR A 3 14.40 -0.28 -2.57
N THR A 4 13.70 0.78 -2.90
CA THR A 4 13.31 1.82 -1.94
C THR A 4 11.86 2.19 -2.18
N PHE A 5 11.20 2.63 -1.09
CA PHE A 5 9.85 3.17 -1.17
C PHE A 5 9.90 4.69 -1.12
N GLU A 6 9.03 5.34 -1.88
CA GLU A 6 8.82 6.77 -1.80
C GLU A 6 7.33 7.03 -1.65
N ASN A 7 6.98 7.85 -0.67
CA ASN A 7 5.59 8.20 -0.42
C ASN A 7 5.35 9.63 -0.91
N HIS A 8 4.50 9.77 -1.91
CA HIS A 8 4.16 11.06 -2.51
C HIS A 8 2.76 11.43 -2.07
N LYS A 9 2.66 12.14 -0.95
CA LYS A 9 1.39 12.55 -0.37
C LYS A 9 1.03 13.96 -0.84
N ASN A 10 -0.21 14.14 -1.28
CA ASN A 10 -0.72 15.43 -1.71
C ASN A 10 -2.13 15.60 -1.12
N GLY A 11 -2.24 16.41 -0.07
CA GLY A 11 -3.50 16.53 0.66
C GLY A 11 -3.89 15.21 1.28
N ASN A 12 -5.11 14.76 1.02
CA ASN A 12 -5.61 13.49 1.53
C ASN A 12 -5.45 12.34 0.55
N GLY A 13 -4.68 12.54 -0.50
CA GLY A 13 -4.42 11.49 -1.48
C GLY A 13 -2.93 11.32 -1.70
N GLY A 14 -2.57 10.31 -2.48
CA GLY A 14 -1.18 10.10 -2.81
C GLY A 14 -0.91 8.68 -3.27
N PHE A 15 0.37 8.35 -3.33
CA PHE A 15 0.77 7.00 -3.66
C PHE A 15 2.14 6.69 -3.04
N ILE A 16 2.33 5.41 -2.74
CA ILE A 16 3.63 4.89 -2.32
C ILE A 16 4.18 4.13 -3.51
N CYS A 17 5.35 4.54 -4.00
CA CYS A 17 5.97 3.82 -5.10
C CYS A 17 7.17 3.03 -4.60
N LEU A 18 7.38 1.90 -5.24
CA LEU A 18 8.53 1.04 -5.03
C LEU A 18 9.40 1.15 -6.27
N LYS A 19 10.68 1.43 -6.07
CA LYS A 19 11.60 1.61 -7.20
C LYS A 19 12.93 0.92 -6.94
N ASN A 20 13.61 0.57 -8.01
CA ASN A 20 15.01 0.16 -7.94
C ASN A 20 15.89 1.35 -8.34
N GLU A 21 17.15 1.08 -8.67
CA GLU A 21 18.11 2.16 -8.99
C GLU A 21 17.76 2.93 -10.26
N THR A 22 16.97 2.34 -11.16
CA THR A 22 16.75 2.89 -12.49
C THR A 22 15.30 3.16 -12.83
N GLU A 23 14.33 2.49 -12.18
CA GLU A 23 12.95 2.62 -12.61
C GLU A 23 11.97 2.27 -11.50
N GLU A 24 10.73 2.67 -11.70
CA GLU A 24 9.64 2.33 -10.80
C GLU A 24 9.20 0.89 -11.04
N ILE A 25 9.03 0.13 -9.95
CA ILE A 25 8.57 -1.25 -9.99
C ILE A 25 7.04 -1.31 -9.93
N GLY A 26 6.45 -0.46 -9.11
CA GLY A 26 5.00 -0.41 -8.93
C GLY A 26 4.62 0.64 -7.92
N ARG A 27 3.31 0.77 -7.68
CA ARG A 27 2.81 1.75 -6.71
C ARG A 27 1.49 1.32 -6.09
N ALA A 28 1.24 1.82 -4.89
CA ALA A 28 -0.05 1.70 -4.21
C ALA A 28 -0.62 3.10 -4.07
N THR A 29 -1.78 3.32 -4.66
CA THR A 29 -2.47 4.61 -4.62
C THR A 29 -3.46 4.61 -3.46
N TYR A 30 -3.51 5.70 -2.71
CA TYR A 30 -4.35 5.75 -1.52
C TYR A 30 -5.07 7.08 -1.37
N THR A 31 -6.11 7.04 -0.55
CA THR A 31 -6.81 8.22 -0.07
C THR A 31 -6.92 8.11 1.45
N ILE A 32 -6.77 9.23 2.14
CA ILE A 32 -6.88 9.29 3.59
C ILE A 32 -8.24 9.87 3.94
N SER A 33 -8.94 9.23 4.87
CA SER A 33 -10.15 9.78 5.46
C SER A 33 -9.83 10.16 6.91
N PRO A 34 -9.44 11.42 7.17
CA PRO A 34 -8.98 11.81 8.51
C PRO A 34 -10.09 11.68 9.56
N GLU A 35 -11.35 11.95 9.18
CA GLU A 35 -12.48 11.88 10.10
C GLU A 35 -12.70 10.47 10.62
N ASN A 36 -12.29 9.46 9.85
CA ASN A 36 -12.50 8.06 10.21
C ASN A 36 -11.20 7.38 10.60
N ASN A 37 -10.09 8.12 10.66
CA ASN A 37 -8.76 7.55 10.91
C ASN A 37 -8.48 6.37 10.00
N LEU A 38 -8.63 6.60 8.70
CA LEU A 38 -8.67 5.53 7.72
C LEU A 38 -7.78 5.83 6.53
N LEU A 39 -6.97 4.86 6.15
CA LEU A 39 -6.23 4.86 4.89
C LEU A 39 -6.95 3.92 3.93
N ILE A 40 -7.36 4.43 2.78
CA ILE A 40 -8.05 3.64 1.77
C ILE A 40 -7.05 3.30 0.68
N ILE A 41 -6.77 2.02 0.48
CA ILE A 41 -5.93 1.61 -0.65
C ILE A 41 -6.83 1.48 -1.86
N SER A 42 -6.69 2.43 -2.80
CA SER A 42 -7.55 2.49 -3.97
C SER A 42 -7.08 1.55 -5.07
N TYR A 43 -5.77 1.38 -5.22
CA TYR A 43 -5.23 0.63 -6.33
C TYR A 43 -3.79 0.23 -6.04
N VAL A 44 -3.44 -1.01 -6.39
CA VAL A 44 -2.06 -1.50 -6.31
C VAL A 44 -1.68 -2.01 -7.70
N MET A 45 -0.55 -1.53 -8.20
CA MET A 45 -0.09 -1.89 -9.55
C MET A 45 1.39 -2.21 -9.51
N VAL A 46 1.76 -3.29 -10.16
CA VAL A 46 3.16 -3.66 -10.40
C VAL A 46 3.33 -3.79 -11.90
N TYR A 47 4.37 -3.15 -12.46
CA TYR A 47 4.60 -3.23 -13.90
C TYR A 47 4.87 -4.69 -14.31
N PRO A 48 4.39 -5.10 -15.48
CA PRO A 48 4.46 -6.53 -15.88
C PRO A 48 5.85 -7.14 -15.83
N LYS A 49 6.88 -6.38 -16.15
CA LYS A 49 8.24 -6.92 -16.14
C LYS A 49 8.72 -7.31 -14.74
N PHE A 50 8.04 -6.83 -13.70
CA PHE A 50 8.36 -7.17 -12.31
C PHE A 50 7.31 -8.08 -11.68
N GLY A 51 6.37 -8.58 -12.46
CA GLY A 51 5.32 -9.45 -11.95
C GLY A 51 5.84 -10.77 -11.42
N GLY A 52 5.07 -11.38 -10.52
CA GLY A 52 5.39 -12.70 -9.99
C GLY A 52 6.52 -12.74 -8.98
N GLN A 53 6.97 -11.59 -8.46
CA GLN A 53 8.11 -11.52 -7.54
C GLN A 53 7.70 -11.05 -6.13
N GLY A 54 6.42 -10.88 -5.88
CA GLY A 54 5.94 -10.49 -4.55
C GLY A 54 6.00 -8.99 -4.26
N PHE A 55 6.24 -8.16 -5.26
CA PHE A 55 6.34 -6.71 -5.04
C PHE A 55 5.00 -6.07 -4.68
N GLY A 56 3.90 -6.59 -5.22
CA GLY A 56 2.58 -6.09 -4.84
C GLY A 56 2.30 -6.26 -3.35
N LYS A 57 2.67 -7.41 -2.80
CA LYS A 57 2.54 -7.65 -1.37
C LYS A 57 3.39 -6.67 -0.57
N LYS A 58 4.61 -6.38 -1.03
CA LYS A 58 5.48 -5.41 -0.36
C LYS A 58 4.85 -4.02 -0.34
N LEU A 59 4.19 -3.63 -1.42
CA LEU A 59 3.48 -2.35 -1.48
C LEU A 59 2.33 -2.30 -0.48
N VAL A 60 1.58 -3.39 -0.33
CA VAL A 60 0.50 -3.47 0.66
C VAL A 60 1.10 -3.38 2.07
N GLU A 61 2.20 -4.10 2.33
CA GLU A 61 2.85 -4.08 3.63
C GLU A 61 3.34 -2.67 3.98
N GLU A 62 3.90 -1.96 3.04
CA GLU A 62 4.36 -0.59 3.28
C GLU A 62 3.19 0.35 3.55
N SER A 63 2.07 0.15 2.86
CA SER A 63 0.86 0.94 3.10
C SER A 63 0.35 0.71 4.53
N ILE A 64 0.39 -0.52 5.01
CA ILE A 64 0.00 -0.86 6.37
C ILE A 64 0.93 -0.20 7.37
N GLN A 65 2.24 -0.21 7.11
CA GLN A 65 3.21 0.43 7.99
C GLN A 65 2.97 1.94 8.07
N PHE A 66 2.69 2.57 6.93
CA PHE A 66 2.35 3.99 6.87
C PHE A 66 1.11 4.30 7.71
N ALA A 67 0.09 3.44 7.60
CA ALA A 67 -1.12 3.61 8.40
C ALA A 67 -0.84 3.47 9.89
N ARG A 68 -0.04 2.48 10.29
CA ARG A 68 0.30 2.27 11.70
C ARG A 68 1.04 3.47 12.28
N GLU A 69 1.96 4.05 11.51
CA GLU A 69 2.73 5.21 11.96
C GLU A 69 1.84 6.41 12.23
N ASN A 70 0.69 6.47 11.57
CA ASN A 70 -0.27 7.56 11.72
C ASN A 70 -1.49 7.18 12.54
N LYS A 71 -1.52 5.96 13.07
CA LYS A 71 -2.61 5.44 13.89
C LYS A 71 -3.93 5.37 13.11
N TRP A 72 -3.83 5.02 11.85
CA TRP A 72 -4.99 4.79 10.97
C TRP A 72 -5.23 3.31 10.79
N GLN A 73 -6.48 2.96 10.47
CA GLN A 73 -6.80 1.64 9.95
C GLN A 73 -6.68 1.66 8.42
N VAL A 74 -6.64 0.49 7.81
CA VAL A 74 -6.54 0.35 6.36
C VAL A 74 -7.79 -0.31 5.83
N ASN A 75 -8.41 0.33 4.84
CA ASN A 75 -9.57 -0.23 4.13
C ASN A 75 -9.14 -0.49 2.68
N PRO A 76 -8.97 -1.76 2.29
CA PRO A 76 -8.56 -2.07 0.91
C PRO A 76 -9.76 -2.07 -0.03
N HIS A 77 -9.86 -1.05 -0.88
CA HIS A 77 -10.87 -1.00 -1.94
C HIS A 77 -10.40 -1.78 -3.17
N CYS A 78 -9.10 -1.87 -3.38
CA CYS A 78 -8.51 -2.64 -4.46
C CYS A 78 -8.69 -4.14 -4.15
N SER A 79 -9.19 -4.92 -5.10
CA SER A 79 -9.43 -6.34 -4.89
C SER A 79 -8.13 -7.10 -4.61
N TYR A 80 -7.03 -6.70 -5.24
CA TYR A 80 -5.74 -7.31 -4.98
C TYR A 80 -5.29 -7.07 -3.53
N ALA A 81 -5.38 -5.81 -3.07
CA ALA A 81 -5.00 -5.45 -1.70
C ALA A 81 -5.87 -6.19 -0.69
N ARG A 82 -7.16 -6.29 -0.96
CA ARG A 82 -8.08 -7.02 -0.07
C ARG A 82 -7.70 -8.50 0.01
N SER A 83 -7.37 -9.10 -1.13
CA SER A 83 -6.96 -10.50 -1.17
C SER A 83 -5.69 -10.73 -0.36
N VAL A 84 -4.70 -9.84 -0.51
CA VAL A 84 -3.45 -9.93 0.24
C VAL A 84 -3.71 -9.80 1.73
N MET A 85 -4.45 -8.75 2.14
CA MET A 85 -4.70 -8.50 3.55
C MET A 85 -5.53 -9.60 4.20
N THR A 86 -6.46 -10.19 3.47
CA THR A 86 -7.28 -11.27 4.00
C THR A 86 -6.42 -12.47 4.41
N ARG A 87 -5.28 -12.68 3.75
CA ARG A 87 -4.38 -13.79 4.04
C ARG A 87 -3.27 -13.43 5.01
N MET A 88 -3.13 -12.15 5.38
CA MET A 88 -2.09 -11.72 6.31
C MET A 88 -2.52 -11.99 7.74
N GLN A 89 -1.52 -12.25 8.60
CA GLN A 89 -1.73 -12.43 10.03
C GLN A 89 -1.15 -11.23 10.76
N GLY A 90 -1.69 -10.96 11.96
CA GLY A 90 -1.16 -9.89 12.80
C GLY A 90 -1.55 -8.49 12.37
N ILE A 91 -2.61 -8.34 11.57
CA ILE A 91 -3.06 -7.02 11.12
C ILE A 91 -4.49 -6.70 11.57
N GLU A 92 -5.02 -7.46 12.52
CA GLU A 92 -6.38 -7.25 13.00
C GLU A 92 -6.57 -5.83 13.57
N ASP A 93 -5.49 -5.25 14.11
CA ASP A 93 -5.52 -3.90 14.66
C ASP A 93 -5.72 -2.83 13.59
N VAL A 94 -5.33 -3.10 12.34
CA VAL A 94 -5.38 -2.09 11.28
C VAL A 94 -6.36 -2.44 10.15
N PHE A 95 -6.78 -3.69 10.04
CA PHE A 95 -7.64 -4.11 8.92
C PHE A 95 -9.08 -3.65 9.17
N SER A 96 -9.55 -2.70 8.38
CA SER A 96 -10.92 -2.21 8.42
C SER A 96 -11.70 -2.88 7.28
N LYS A 97 -12.66 -3.72 7.63
CA LYS A 97 -13.46 -4.47 6.66
C LYS A 97 -14.64 -3.67 6.14
#